data_dfe02f7bdbbe0dd80acdd75a8f488e17
#
_entry.id   dfe02f7bdbbe0dd80acdd75a8f488e17
#
_cell.length_a   1.000
_cell.length_b   1.000
_cell.length_c   1.000
_cell.angle_alpha   90.00
_cell.angle_beta   90.00
_cell.angle_gamma   90.00
#
_symmetry.space_group_name_H-M   'P 1'
#
loop_
_entity.id
_entity.type
_entity.pdbx_description
1 polymer ?
#
loop_
_entity_poly.entity_id
_entity_poly.type
_entity_poly.pdbx_seq_one_letter_code
_entity_poly.pdbx_strand_id
1 'polypeptide(L)'
;MRISFELSAEPRGDQGKGASRRLRHAGKVPAILYGGHADARNLSLEHTRLLGLIDNEKFYSSIISVNVGSEKQAAIVKDVQMHPARNAVLHVDLQRVNENEKIRLHLPIHFKGEAISPGVKSQGGVVSHLMQDVEVVCLPKDLPEFLELDLSAMNLNDTLFLADIQLPAGVTVSALAHGRNAPVVSIHAPRAAEPEPTAEETTTAAAPAEGVATAPAAGAAAPAADAKKDDKGAKKEGGKK
;
A
#
# COMPACT_ATOMS: atom_id res chain seq x y z
N MET A 1 -10.98 -22.75 -15.06
CA MET A 1 -10.24 -21.50 -14.75
C MET A 1 -10.70 -20.39 -15.69
N ARG A 2 -11.13 -19.24 -15.13
CA ARG A 2 -11.41 -18.04 -15.93
C ARG A 2 -10.13 -17.21 -15.98
N ILE A 3 -9.46 -17.17 -17.12
CA ILE A 3 -8.30 -16.30 -17.34
C ILE A 3 -8.85 -14.94 -17.76
N SER A 4 -8.65 -13.92 -16.94
CA SER A 4 -9.24 -12.60 -17.18
C SER A 4 -8.26 -11.60 -17.80
N PHE A 5 -6.95 -11.79 -17.60
CA PHE A 5 -5.92 -10.85 -18.08
C PHE A 5 -4.73 -11.58 -18.68
N GLU A 6 -4.11 -10.95 -19.69
CA GLU A 6 -2.87 -11.43 -20.29
C GLU A 6 -1.72 -10.45 -20.02
N LEU A 7 -0.61 -10.98 -19.53
CA LEU A 7 0.58 -10.23 -19.18
C LEU A 7 1.78 -10.75 -19.97
N SER A 8 2.39 -9.90 -20.78
CA SER A 8 3.62 -10.23 -21.52
C SER A 8 4.82 -9.99 -20.63
N ALA A 9 5.68 -10.98 -20.50
CA ALA A 9 6.86 -10.97 -19.66
C ALA A 9 8.09 -11.43 -20.43
N GLU A 10 9.22 -10.76 -20.20
CA GLU A 10 10.51 -11.14 -20.75
C GLU A 10 11.36 -11.77 -19.63
N PRO A 11 12.05 -12.90 -19.88
CA PRO A 11 12.97 -13.46 -18.90
C PRO A 11 14.18 -12.53 -18.73
N ARG A 12 14.65 -12.37 -17.48
CA ARG A 12 15.84 -11.57 -17.18
C ARG A 12 16.92 -12.38 -16.47
N GLY A 13 18.18 -12.21 -16.90
CA GLY A 13 19.34 -12.79 -16.23
C GLY A 13 19.95 -11.85 -15.17
N ASP A 14 19.87 -10.55 -15.40
CA ASP A 14 20.47 -9.55 -14.53
C ASP A 14 19.71 -9.43 -13.20
N GLN A 15 20.46 -9.47 -12.08
CA GLN A 15 19.93 -9.40 -10.74
C GLN A 15 20.61 -8.27 -9.93
N GLY A 16 20.03 -7.92 -8.77
CA GLY A 16 20.55 -6.97 -7.82
C GLY A 16 20.04 -5.54 -7.99
N LYS A 17 20.42 -4.67 -7.03
CA LYS A 17 19.91 -3.30 -6.87
C LYS A 17 20.15 -2.43 -8.12
N GLY A 18 21.36 -2.47 -8.66
CA GLY A 18 21.75 -1.65 -9.82
C GLY A 18 21.01 -2.04 -11.10
N ALA A 19 20.87 -3.35 -11.38
CA ALA A 19 20.15 -3.87 -12.53
C ALA A 19 18.65 -3.51 -12.45
N SER A 20 18.01 -3.74 -11.32
CA SER A 20 16.59 -3.39 -11.10
C SER A 20 16.34 -1.88 -11.23
N ARG A 21 17.27 -1.03 -10.80
CA ARG A 21 17.16 0.42 -10.98
C ARG A 21 17.24 0.83 -12.45
N ARG A 22 18.20 0.28 -13.22
CA ARG A 22 18.32 0.54 -14.66
C ARG A 22 17.07 0.09 -15.42
N LEU A 23 16.51 -1.08 -15.05
CA LEU A 23 15.30 -1.62 -15.63
C LEU A 23 14.11 -0.65 -15.46
N ARG A 24 13.90 -0.15 -14.24
CA ARG A 24 12.83 0.82 -13.96
C ARG A 24 13.01 2.14 -14.71
N HIS A 25 14.25 2.60 -14.90
CA HIS A 25 14.53 3.79 -15.72
C HIS A 25 14.26 3.55 -17.21
N ALA A 26 14.35 2.31 -17.67
CA ALA A 26 13.98 1.91 -19.03
C ALA A 26 12.47 1.66 -19.22
N GLY A 27 11.64 1.98 -18.21
CA GLY A 27 10.19 1.77 -18.28
C GLY A 27 9.73 0.33 -18.08
N LYS A 28 10.59 -0.53 -17.55
CA LYS A 28 10.27 -1.93 -17.24
C LYS A 28 10.24 -2.16 -15.73
N VAL A 29 9.36 -3.06 -15.28
CA VAL A 29 9.19 -3.44 -13.87
C VAL A 29 9.79 -4.81 -13.64
N PRO A 30 10.67 -4.99 -12.64
CA PRO A 30 11.13 -6.30 -12.24
C PRO A 30 9.99 -7.09 -11.59
N ALA A 31 9.85 -8.34 -11.95
CA ALA A 31 8.89 -9.28 -11.38
C ALA A 31 9.54 -10.63 -11.11
N ILE A 32 8.89 -11.42 -10.28
CA ILE A 32 9.27 -12.81 -10.01
C ILE A 32 8.05 -13.71 -10.19
N LEU A 33 8.26 -14.86 -10.82
CA LEU A 33 7.24 -15.89 -10.98
C LEU A 33 7.71 -17.15 -10.27
N TYR A 34 7.02 -17.58 -9.22
CA TYR A 34 7.39 -18.71 -8.37
C TYR A 34 6.20 -19.64 -8.08
N GLY A 35 6.44 -20.77 -7.41
CA GLY A 35 5.43 -21.76 -7.07
C GLY A 35 5.21 -22.82 -8.17
N GLY A 36 4.23 -23.72 -7.96
CA GLY A 36 3.86 -24.75 -8.92
C GLY A 36 4.94 -25.81 -9.14
N HIS A 37 5.76 -26.12 -8.13
CA HIS A 37 6.87 -27.10 -8.17
C HIS A 37 7.97 -26.82 -9.22
N ALA A 38 7.96 -25.65 -9.87
CA ALA A 38 8.98 -25.23 -10.81
C ALA A 38 9.85 -24.11 -10.21
N ASP A 39 11.08 -24.01 -10.67
CA ASP A 39 12.03 -22.99 -10.23
C ASP A 39 11.49 -21.56 -10.39
N ALA A 40 11.88 -20.69 -9.49
CA ALA A 40 11.53 -19.28 -9.57
C ALA A 40 12.21 -18.64 -10.79
N ARG A 41 11.42 -17.90 -11.58
CA ARG A 41 11.90 -17.19 -12.77
C ARG A 41 11.84 -15.69 -12.55
N ASN A 42 12.94 -15.01 -12.81
CA ASN A 42 12.98 -13.55 -12.80
C ASN A 42 12.47 -13.03 -14.14
N LEU A 43 11.53 -12.10 -14.07
CA LEU A 43 10.87 -11.53 -15.23
C LEU A 43 11.01 -10.02 -15.27
N SER A 44 10.81 -9.43 -16.42
CA SER A 44 10.61 -8.00 -16.62
C SER A 44 9.29 -7.75 -17.33
N LEU A 45 8.52 -6.81 -16.84
CA LEU A 45 7.20 -6.42 -17.34
C LEU A 45 7.26 -4.99 -17.86
N GLU A 46 6.40 -4.65 -18.82
CA GLU A 46 6.24 -3.29 -19.28
C GLU A 46 5.43 -2.47 -18.27
N HIS A 47 6.00 -1.35 -17.81
CA HIS A 47 5.40 -0.53 -16.75
C HIS A 47 4.04 0.06 -17.14
N THR A 48 3.93 0.62 -18.35
CA THR A 48 2.69 1.30 -18.80
C THR A 48 1.52 0.34 -18.88
N ARG A 49 1.75 -0.83 -19.46
CA ARG A 49 0.73 -1.87 -19.59
C ARG A 49 0.31 -2.42 -18.24
N LEU A 50 1.27 -2.64 -17.35
CA LEU A 50 1.03 -3.14 -16.00
C LEU A 50 0.22 -2.12 -15.17
N LEU A 51 0.53 -0.83 -15.26
CA LEU A 51 -0.18 0.23 -14.55
C LEU A 51 -1.67 0.22 -14.90
N GLY A 52 -2.02 0.14 -16.20
CA GLY A 52 -3.41 0.07 -16.63
C GLY A 52 -4.16 -1.20 -16.19
N LEU A 53 -3.45 -2.28 -15.85
CA LEU A 53 -4.06 -3.49 -15.29
C LEU A 53 -4.26 -3.37 -13.77
N ILE A 54 -3.33 -2.74 -13.08
CA ILE A 54 -3.36 -2.54 -11.61
C ILE A 54 -4.51 -1.64 -11.16
N ASP A 55 -4.91 -0.67 -11.99
CA ASP A 55 -6.07 0.19 -11.72
C ASP A 55 -7.39 -0.59 -11.64
N ASN A 56 -7.39 -1.85 -12.07
CA ASN A 56 -8.56 -2.73 -12.04
C ASN A 56 -8.49 -3.63 -10.81
N GLU A 57 -9.44 -3.48 -9.88
CA GLU A 57 -9.51 -4.31 -8.65
C GLU A 57 -9.53 -5.81 -8.96
N LYS A 58 -10.18 -6.21 -10.05
CA LYS A 58 -10.24 -7.61 -10.50
C LYS A 58 -8.89 -8.21 -10.86
N PHE A 59 -7.87 -7.38 -11.09
CA PHE A 59 -6.52 -7.85 -11.39
C PHE A 59 -5.90 -8.61 -10.22
N TYR A 60 -6.18 -8.20 -8.99
CA TYR A 60 -5.66 -8.83 -7.77
C TYR A 60 -6.38 -10.14 -7.41
N SER A 61 -7.64 -10.27 -7.84
CA SER A 61 -8.50 -11.40 -7.51
C SER A 61 -8.70 -12.38 -8.67
N SER A 62 -7.99 -12.23 -9.79
CA SER A 62 -8.17 -13.08 -10.98
C SER A 62 -6.93 -13.88 -11.33
N ILE A 63 -7.13 -14.93 -12.12
CA ILE A 63 -6.06 -15.72 -12.69
C ILE A 63 -5.60 -15.06 -13.99
N ILE A 64 -4.31 -14.79 -14.06
CA ILE A 64 -3.64 -14.08 -15.15
C ILE A 64 -2.86 -15.08 -16.00
N SER A 65 -2.92 -14.95 -17.33
CA SER A 65 -2.02 -15.64 -18.23
C SER A 65 -0.74 -14.84 -18.40
N VAL A 66 0.37 -15.37 -17.89
CA VAL A 66 1.70 -14.77 -18.05
C VAL A 66 2.37 -15.42 -19.25
N ASN A 67 2.61 -14.62 -20.28
CA ASN A 67 3.31 -15.05 -21.50
C ASN A 67 4.81 -14.79 -21.35
N VAL A 68 5.59 -15.84 -21.11
CA VAL A 68 7.06 -15.75 -20.99
C VAL A 68 7.68 -16.28 -22.29
N GLY A 69 7.98 -15.36 -23.21
CA GLY A 69 8.42 -15.74 -24.56
C GLY A 69 7.35 -16.55 -25.30
N SER A 70 7.56 -17.85 -25.49
CA SER A 70 6.60 -18.77 -26.13
C SER A 70 5.72 -19.55 -25.15
N GLU A 71 6.04 -19.51 -23.86
CA GLU A 71 5.32 -20.27 -22.83
C GLU A 71 4.21 -19.42 -22.20
N LYS A 72 3.01 -20.00 -22.07
CA LYS A 72 1.89 -19.42 -21.32
C LYS A 72 1.76 -20.12 -19.99
N GLN A 73 1.79 -19.37 -18.89
CA GLN A 73 1.66 -19.91 -17.54
C GLN A 73 0.53 -19.19 -16.79
N ALA A 74 -0.33 -19.97 -16.15
CA ALA A 74 -1.37 -19.41 -15.28
C ALA A 74 -0.73 -18.98 -13.94
N ALA A 75 -0.97 -17.75 -13.53
CA ALA A 75 -0.46 -17.19 -12.29
C ALA A 75 -1.50 -16.26 -11.64
N ILE A 76 -1.33 -15.98 -10.37
CA ILE A 76 -2.05 -14.93 -9.64
C ILE A 76 -1.05 -13.89 -9.16
N VAL A 77 -1.53 -12.67 -8.96
CA VAL A 77 -0.78 -11.61 -8.29
C VAL A 77 -0.76 -11.90 -6.79
N LYS A 78 0.44 -12.00 -6.22
CA LYS A 78 0.58 -12.19 -4.78
C LYS A 78 0.83 -10.87 -4.07
N ASP A 79 1.69 -10.04 -4.65
CA ASP A 79 2.01 -8.71 -4.10
C ASP A 79 2.38 -7.74 -5.22
N VAL A 80 2.04 -6.47 -5.04
CA VAL A 80 2.41 -5.37 -5.93
C VAL A 80 3.01 -4.25 -5.09
N GLN A 81 4.28 -4.00 -5.27
CA GLN A 81 4.96 -2.90 -4.59
C GLN A 81 4.85 -1.62 -5.41
N MET A 82 4.15 -0.64 -4.87
CA MET A 82 4.00 0.69 -5.45
C MET A 82 4.95 1.69 -4.80
N HIS A 83 5.36 2.70 -5.56
CA HIS A 83 6.16 3.80 -5.01
C HIS A 83 5.25 4.76 -4.23
N PRO A 84 5.56 5.13 -2.95
CA PRO A 84 4.64 5.88 -2.09
C PRO A 84 4.31 7.30 -2.59
N ALA A 85 5.21 7.94 -3.36
CA ALA A 85 5.03 9.32 -3.82
C ALA A 85 4.88 9.46 -5.34
N ARG A 86 5.03 8.39 -6.10
CA ARG A 86 4.91 8.40 -7.57
C ARG A 86 4.00 7.27 -7.98
N ASN A 87 3.17 7.47 -8.98
CA ASN A 87 2.39 6.39 -9.56
C ASN A 87 3.31 5.49 -10.41
N ALA A 88 4.12 4.69 -9.71
CA ALA A 88 5.08 3.80 -10.33
C ALA A 88 5.17 2.47 -9.58
N VAL A 89 5.13 1.38 -10.33
CA VAL A 89 5.28 0.03 -9.79
C VAL A 89 6.76 -0.27 -9.61
N LEU A 90 7.13 -0.76 -8.42
CA LEU A 90 8.49 -1.12 -8.06
C LEU A 90 8.79 -2.59 -8.28
N HIS A 91 7.86 -3.47 -7.95
CA HIS A 91 8.00 -4.92 -8.06
C HIS A 91 6.63 -5.59 -8.14
N VAL A 92 6.57 -6.75 -8.78
CA VAL A 92 5.37 -7.61 -8.81
C VAL A 92 5.77 -9.04 -8.52
N ASP A 93 5.05 -9.63 -7.59
CA ASP A 93 5.16 -11.04 -7.20
C ASP A 93 4.03 -11.83 -7.84
N LEU A 94 4.40 -12.81 -8.64
CA LEU A 94 3.46 -13.69 -9.32
C LEU A 94 3.63 -15.12 -8.81
N GLN A 95 2.54 -15.74 -8.38
CA GLN A 95 2.52 -17.14 -7.96
C GLN A 95 1.84 -17.99 -9.01
N ARG A 96 2.51 -19.05 -9.48
CA ARG A 96 1.90 -20.04 -10.39
C ARG A 96 0.74 -20.74 -9.72
N VAL A 97 -0.28 -21.02 -10.50
CA VAL A 97 -1.51 -21.64 -10.03
C VAL A 97 -1.61 -23.04 -10.60
N ASN A 98 -1.77 -24.03 -9.69
CA ASN A 98 -2.11 -25.39 -10.00
C ASN A 98 -3.60 -25.63 -9.67
N GLU A 99 -4.33 -26.38 -10.50
CA GLU A 99 -5.77 -26.59 -10.34
C GLU A 99 -6.18 -27.27 -9.03
N ASN A 100 -5.29 -28.06 -8.45
CA ASN A 100 -5.57 -28.91 -7.30
C ASN A 100 -5.00 -28.34 -5.99
N GLU A 101 -4.31 -27.21 -6.03
CA GLU A 101 -3.71 -26.57 -4.85
C GLU A 101 -4.57 -25.42 -4.35
N LYS A 102 -4.75 -25.33 -3.03
CA LYS A 102 -5.37 -24.18 -2.40
C LYS A 102 -4.46 -22.98 -2.50
N ILE A 103 -5.01 -21.87 -2.93
CA ILE A 103 -4.32 -20.61 -3.05
C ILE A 103 -4.76 -19.67 -1.94
N ARG A 104 -3.85 -18.81 -1.49
CA ARG A 104 -4.11 -17.73 -0.54
C ARG A 104 -3.94 -16.41 -1.26
N LEU A 105 -4.96 -15.57 -1.20
CA LEU A 105 -4.94 -14.24 -1.81
C LEU A 105 -5.78 -13.26 -1.01
N HIS A 106 -5.58 -11.98 -1.26
CA HIS A 106 -6.39 -10.90 -0.71
C HIS A 106 -7.52 -10.59 -1.67
N LEU A 107 -8.75 -10.59 -1.17
CA LEU A 107 -9.94 -10.22 -1.92
C LEU A 107 -10.48 -8.90 -1.41
N PRO A 108 -10.85 -7.96 -2.31
CA PRO A 108 -11.48 -6.71 -1.92
C PRO A 108 -12.91 -6.97 -1.43
N ILE A 109 -13.33 -6.14 -0.46
CA ILE A 109 -14.69 -6.14 0.07
C ILE A 109 -15.46 -5.00 -0.56
N HIS A 110 -16.59 -5.30 -1.20
CA HIS A 110 -17.51 -4.30 -1.71
C HIS A 110 -18.63 -4.08 -0.68
N PHE A 111 -18.72 -2.85 -0.19
CA PHE A 111 -19.73 -2.45 0.77
C PHE A 111 -20.99 -2.00 0.05
N LYS A 112 -22.12 -2.60 0.39
CA LYS A 112 -23.43 -2.26 -0.17
C LYS A 112 -24.29 -1.57 0.88
N GLY A 113 -25.11 -0.60 0.46
CA GLY A 113 -26.12 0.00 1.32
C GLY A 113 -25.61 1.06 2.31
N GLU A 114 -24.39 1.56 2.18
CA GLU A 114 -23.79 2.56 3.07
C GLU A 114 -24.69 3.81 3.25
N ALA A 115 -25.12 4.42 2.14
CA ALA A 115 -25.95 5.62 2.15
C ALA A 115 -27.41 5.38 2.65
N ILE A 116 -27.84 4.13 2.70
CA ILE A 116 -29.22 3.74 3.08
C ILE A 116 -29.29 3.38 4.56
N SER A 117 -28.15 3.03 5.18
CA SER A 117 -28.09 2.58 6.57
C SER A 117 -28.71 3.59 7.53
N PRO A 118 -29.53 3.16 8.53
CA PRO A 118 -30.13 4.04 9.53
C PRO A 118 -29.09 4.82 10.32
N GLY A 119 -27.94 4.23 10.58
CA GLY A 119 -26.82 4.85 11.27
C GLY A 119 -26.29 6.09 10.56
N VAL A 120 -26.21 6.07 9.23
CA VAL A 120 -25.75 7.21 8.42
C VAL A 120 -26.89 8.20 8.15
N LYS A 121 -28.03 7.69 7.62
CA LYS A 121 -29.12 8.54 7.12
C LYS A 121 -29.91 9.25 8.22
N SER A 122 -30.24 8.55 9.30
CA SER A 122 -31.11 9.09 10.37
C SER A 122 -30.33 9.59 11.59
N GLN A 123 -29.15 9.02 11.86
CA GLN A 123 -28.36 9.33 13.05
C GLN A 123 -27.09 10.12 12.74
N GLY A 124 -26.82 10.42 11.45
CA GLY A 124 -25.70 11.25 11.04
C GLY A 124 -24.32 10.62 11.31
N GLY A 125 -24.24 9.29 11.43
CA GLY A 125 -22.98 8.57 11.64
C GLY A 125 -22.09 8.59 10.41
N VAL A 126 -20.80 8.38 10.63
CA VAL A 126 -19.79 8.19 9.58
C VAL A 126 -19.37 6.73 9.58
N VAL A 127 -19.34 6.13 8.37
CA VAL A 127 -18.85 4.76 8.17
C VAL A 127 -17.33 4.79 8.18
N SER A 128 -16.74 3.96 9.02
CA SER A 128 -15.29 3.74 9.08
C SER A 128 -14.97 2.34 8.57
N HIS A 129 -14.30 2.26 7.42
CA HIS A 129 -13.80 1.01 6.86
C HIS A 129 -12.48 0.65 7.54
N LEU A 130 -12.50 -0.33 8.42
CA LEU A 130 -11.31 -0.82 9.14
C LEU A 130 -10.48 -1.77 8.30
N MET A 131 -11.15 -2.54 7.42
CA MET A 131 -10.52 -3.47 6.48
C MET A 131 -11.17 -3.31 5.10
N GLN A 132 -10.35 -3.23 4.06
CA GLN A 132 -10.79 -3.13 2.67
C GLN A 132 -10.58 -4.43 1.90
N ASP A 133 -9.67 -5.26 2.37
CA ASP A 133 -9.35 -6.56 1.79
C ASP A 133 -9.25 -7.63 2.87
N VAL A 134 -9.54 -8.87 2.49
CA VAL A 134 -9.51 -10.04 3.38
C VAL A 134 -8.70 -11.16 2.75
N GLU A 135 -7.81 -11.76 3.55
CA GLU A 135 -7.07 -12.94 3.13
C GLU A 135 -7.99 -14.18 3.14
N VAL A 136 -8.13 -14.77 1.96
CA VAL A 136 -8.93 -15.98 1.75
C VAL A 136 -8.09 -17.13 1.24
N VAL A 137 -8.58 -18.34 1.53
CA VAL A 137 -8.03 -19.60 1.03
C VAL A 137 -9.11 -20.31 0.25
N CYS A 138 -8.87 -20.53 -1.04
CA CYS A 138 -9.82 -21.21 -1.93
C CYS A 138 -9.11 -22.04 -2.99
N LEU A 139 -9.86 -22.84 -3.73
CA LEU A 139 -9.38 -23.46 -4.96
C LEU A 139 -9.49 -22.47 -6.12
N PRO A 140 -8.62 -22.57 -7.15
CA PRO A 140 -8.66 -21.68 -8.31
C PRO A 140 -9.98 -21.68 -9.09
N LYS A 141 -10.79 -22.75 -8.91
CA LYS A 141 -12.11 -22.90 -9.55
C LYS A 141 -13.19 -22.09 -8.85
N ASP A 142 -13.06 -21.93 -7.53
CA ASP A 142 -14.05 -21.30 -6.66
C ASP A 142 -13.67 -19.86 -6.29
N LEU A 143 -12.72 -19.26 -7.03
CA LEU A 143 -12.21 -17.93 -6.78
C LEU A 143 -13.26 -16.87 -7.15
N PRO A 144 -13.81 -16.09 -6.17
CA PRO A 144 -14.67 -14.95 -6.44
C PRO A 144 -13.86 -13.71 -6.81
N GLU A 145 -14.47 -12.76 -7.52
CA GLU A 145 -13.81 -11.50 -7.90
C GLU A 145 -13.78 -10.50 -6.72
N PHE A 146 -14.80 -10.51 -5.88
CA PHE A 146 -14.92 -9.64 -4.70
C PHE A 146 -15.83 -10.32 -3.66
N LEU A 147 -15.79 -9.80 -2.44
CA LEU A 147 -16.71 -10.19 -1.36
C LEU A 147 -17.71 -9.06 -1.14
N GLU A 148 -18.98 -9.40 -0.86
CA GLU A 148 -20.02 -8.42 -0.61
C GLU A 148 -20.37 -8.38 0.88
N LEU A 149 -20.49 -7.17 1.44
CA LEU A 149 -20.96 -6.93 2.80
C LEU A 149 -22.08 -5.89 2.77
N ASP A 150 -23.25 -6.26 3.29
CA ASP A 150 -24.40 -5.39 3.34
C ASP A 150 -24.43 -4.58 4.64
N LEU A 151 -24.45 -3.25 4.50
CA LEU A 151 -24.49 -2.29 5.60
C LEU A 151 -25.88 -1.70 5.83
N SER A 152 -26.89 -2.13 5.05
CA SER A 152 -28.22 -1.50 5.02
C SER A 152 -28.96 -1.52 6.36
N ALA A 153 -28.65 -2.46 7.25
CA ALA A 153 -29.30 -2.64 8.54
C ALA A 153 -28.53 -2.06 9.73
N MET A 154 -27.35 -1.45 9.48
CA MET A 154 -26.47 -0.96 10.57
C MET A 154 -26.97 0.33 11.21
N ASN A 155 -26.92 0.36 12.55
CA ASN A 155 -27.18 1.55 13.38
C ASN A 155 -25.90 2.23 13.82
N LEU A 156 -26.03 3.33 14.52
CA LEU A 156 -24.90 4.04 15.13
C LEU A 156 -24.24 3.15 16.20
N ASN A 157 -22.90 3.12 16.21
CA ASN A 157 -22.06 2.30 17.08
C ASN A 157 -22.12 0.80 16.81
N ASP A 158 -22.77 0.37 15.72
CA ASP A 158 -22.69 -1.02 15.27
C ASP A 158 -21.37 -1.30 14.57
N THR A 159 -20.89 -2.53 14.73
CA THR A 159 -19.66 -3.02 14.09
C THR A 159 -19.92 -4.36 13.46
N LEU A 160 -19.60 -4.50 12.18
CA LEU A 160 -19.63 -5.80 11.49
C LEU A 160 -18.23 -6.44 11.52
N PHE A 161 -18.24 -7.75 11.66
CA PHE A 161 -17.05 -8.58 11.77
C PHE A 161 -16.87 -9.45 10.53
N LEU A 162 -15.71 -10.11 10.44
CA LEU A 162 -15.39 -11.04 9.34
C LEU A 162 -16.41 -12.20 9.22
N ALA A 163 -17.05 -12.58 10.32
CA ALA A 163 -18.07 -13.65 10.33
C ALA A 163 -19.35 -13.25 9.60
N ASP A 164 -19.64 -11.95 9.45
CA ASP A 164 -20.86 -11.41 8.84
C ASP A 164 -20.76 -11.32 7.32
N ILE A 165 -19.58 -11.59 6.75
CA ILE A 165 -19.34 -11.57 5.31
C ILE A 165 -19.98 -12.80 4.67
N GLN A 166 -20.74 -12.59 3.59
CA GLN A 166 -21.32 -13.67 2.81
C GLN A 166 -20.22 -14.35 1.97
N LEU A 167 -19.79 -15.53 2.40
CA LEU A 167 -18.77 -16.31 1.70
C LEU A 167 -19.42 -17.25 0.68
N PRO A 168 -18.94 -17.29 -0.57
CA PRO A 168 -19.35 -18.31 -1.54
C PRO A 168 -18.81 -19.69 -1.14
N ALA A 169 -19.42 -20.73 -1.70
CA ALA A 169 -19.01 -22.11 -1.43
C ALA A 169 -17.56 -22.35 -1.84
N GLY A 170 -16.79 -23.03 -1.00
CA GLY A 170 -15.38 -23.35 -1.27
C GLY A 170 -14.37 -22.29 -0.85
N VAL A 171 -14.81 -21.14 -0.35
CA VAL A 171 -13.95 -20.05 0.13
C VAL A 171 -13.90 -20.05 1.66
N THR A 172 -12.70 -19.99 2.22
CA THR A 172 -12.49 -19.91 3.66
C THR A 172 -11.62 -18.70 4.00
N VAL A 173 -12.02 -17.90 4.98
CA VAL A 173 -11.24 -16.77 5.47
C VAL A 173 -10.13 -17.28 6.39
N SER A 174 -8.89 -16.92 6.09
CA SER A 174 -7.70 -17.34 6.85
C SER A 174 -7.80 -16.92 8.33
N ALA A 175 -8.23 -15.70 8.62
CA ALA A 175 -8.38 -15.18 9.96
C ALA A 175 -9.41 -15.96 10.80
N LEU A 176 -10.57 -16.31 10.21
CA LEU A 176 -11.61 -17.11 10.88
C LEU A 176 -11.15 -18.54 11.16
N ALA A 177 -10.38 -19.15 10.24
CA ALA A 177 -9.79 -20.47 10.46
C ALA A 177 -8.82 -20.49 11.65
N HIS A 178 -8.20 -19.35 11.98
CA HIS A 178 -7.35 -19.18 13.17
C HIS A 178 -8.12 -18.66 14.40
N GLY A 179 -9.45 -18.60 14.36
CA GLY A 179 -10.29 -18.12 15.46
C GLY A 179 -10.23 -16.60 15.70
N ARG A 180 -9.73 -15.84 14.74
CA ARG A 180 -9.66 -14.37 14.81
C ARG A 180 -10.85 -13.77 14.08
N ASN A 181 -11.77 -13.18 14.82
CA ASN A 181 -12.89 -12.42 14.26
C ASN A 181 -12.56 -10.93 14.39
N ALA A 182 -11.99 -10.33 13.34
CA ALA A 182 -11.62 -8.92 13.33
C ALA A 182 -12.80 -8.06 12.84
N PRO A 183 -12.95 -6.80 13.35
CA PRO A 183 -13.94 -5.87 12.85
C PRO A 183 -13.58 -5.40 11.45
N VAL A 184 -14.58 -5.33 10.56
CA VAL A 184 -14.43 -4.93 9.16
C VAL A 184 -14.90 -3.50 8.95
N VAL A 185 -16.08 -3.17 9.46
CA VAL A 185 -16.72 -1.85 9.34
C VAL A 185 -17.36 -1.46 10.65
N SER A 186 -17.30 -0.19 10.98
CA SER A 186 -18.01 0.37 12.11
C SER A 186 -18.64 1.72 11.74
N ILE A 187 -19.79 2.05 12.35
CA ILE A 187 -20.45 3.35 12.20
C ILE A 187 -20.29 4.11 13.50
N HIS A 188 -19.64 5.28 13.45
CA HIS A 188 -19.44 6.13 14.63
C HIS A 188 -20.11 7.48 14.46
N ALA A 189 -20.48 8.12 15.58
CA ALA A 189 -20.86 9.52 15.55
C ALA A 189 -19.66 10.37 15.09
N PRO A 190 -19.89 11.35 14.18
CA PRO A 190 -18.81 12.27 13.80
C PRO A 190 -18.33 12.97 15.07
N ARG A 191 -17.01 12.95 15.30
CA ARG A 191 -16.40 13.73 16.38
C ARG A 191 -16.65 15.20 16.06
N ALA A 192 -17.47 15.89 16.88
CA ALA A 192 -17.61 17.34 16.77
C ALA A 192 -16.20 17.94 16.80
N ALA A 193 -15.85 18.70 15.78
CA ALA A 193 -14.64 19.49 15.82
C ALA A 193 -14.75 20.38 17.04
N GLU A 194 -13.90 20.15 18.02
CA GLU A 194 -13.74 21.03 19.18
C GLU A 194 -13.43 22.41 18.59
N PRO A 195 -14.24 23.46 18.85
CA PRO A 195 -13.94 24.78 18.30
C PRO A 195 -12.56 25.15 18.80
N GLU A 196 -11.64 25.38 17.86
CA GLU A 196 -10.35 25.98 18.21
C GLU A 196 -10.65 27.21 19.09
N PRO A 197 -9.98 27.36 20.22
CA PRO A 197 -10.18 28.53 21.05
C PRO A 197 -9.82 29.75 20.22
N THR A 198 -10.84 30.46 19.80
CA THR A 198 -10.70 31.78 19.19
C THR A 198 -9.97 32.62 20.22
N ALA A 199 -8.74 33.02 19.88
CA ALA A 199 -7.99 33.97 20.67
C ALA A 199 -8.86 35.22 20.81
N GLU A 200 -9.45 35.41 21.97
CA GLU A 200 -10.11 36.66 22.35
C GLU A 200 -9.05 37.75 22.25
N GLU A 201 -9.25 38.65 21.31
CA GLU A 201 -8.63 39.95 21.24
C GLU A 201 -9.05 40.70 22.52
N THR A 202 -8.20 40.72 23.52
CA THR A 202 -8.29 41.72 24.60
C THR A 202 -7.81 43.07 24.06
N THR A 203 -8.76 43.80 23.49
CA THR A 203 -8.65 45.26 23.38
C THR A 203 -8.74 45.86 24.76
N THR A 204 -7.63 46.32 25.32
CA THR A 204 -7.64 47.35 26.34
C THR A 204 -6.92 48.56 25.84
N ALA A 205 -7.73 49.57 25.56
CA ALA A 205 -7.31 50.93 25.36
C ALA A 205 -6.76 51.51 26.65
N ALA A 206 -5.66 52.22 26.61
CA ALA A 206 -5.48 53.58 27.20
C ALA A 206 -4.01 54.00 27.13
N ALA A 207 -3.78 55.05 26.43
CA ALA A 207 -2.59 55.91 26.45
C ALA A 207 -2.63 56.84 27.72
N PRO A 208 -1.74 57.83 27.86
CA PRO A 208 -0.31 58.00 27.56
C PRO A 208 0.50 58.54 28.74
N ALA A 209 1.80 58.60 28.66
CA ALA A 209 2.68 59.68 29.12
C ALA A 209 4.15 59.30 29.10
N GLU A 210 4.89 60.00 28.27
CA GLU A 210 6.08 60.85 28.51
C GLU A 210 7.27 60.27 29.29
N GLY A 211 8.42 60.36 28.65
CA GLY A 211 9.64 60.62 29.37
C GLY A 211 10.92 59.98 28.81
N VAL A 212 11.51 60.68 27.84
CA VAL A 212 12.92 61.11 27.74
C VAL A 212 14.07 60.08 27.77
N ALA A 213 14.77 60.09 26.63
CA ALA A 213 16.25 60.09 26.39
C ALA A 213 17.11 58.98 27.02
N THR A 214 17.88 58.29 26.28
CA THR A 214 19.20 58.58 25.68
C THR A 214 19.82 57.31 25.10
N ALA A 215 20.26 57.41 23.90
CA ALA A 215 21.32 56.54 23.36
C ALA A 215 22.68 56.98 23.91
N PRO A 216 23.84 56.37 23.62
CA PRO A 216 24.17 55.47 22.55
C PRO A 216 25.30 54.44 22.89
N ALA A 217 25.74 53.77 21.81
CA ALA A 217 27.07 53.23 21.55
C ALA A 217 27.33 51.75 21.87
N ALA A 218 27.51 50.97 20.89
CA ALA A 218 28.72 50.70 20.09
C ALA A 218 29.50 49.45 20.54
N GLY A 219 29.89 48.66 19.58
CA GLY A 219 30.98 47.71 19.64
C GLY A 219 30.55 46.30 19.23
N ALA A 220 30.58 45.96 17.99
CA ALA A 220 31.70 45.62 17.11
C ALA A 220 32.42 44.33 17.53
N ALA A 221 32.40 43.40 16.63
CA ALA A 221 33.51 42.63 16.13
C ALA A 221 33.29 41.12 16.10
N ALA A 222 33.08 40.61 14.91
CA ALA A 222 33.74 39.39 14.49
C ALA A 222 35.25 39.65 14.39
N PRO A 223 36.15 38.68 14.30
CA PRO A 223 36.22 37.72 13.25
C PRO A 223 36.93 36.36 13.58
N ALA A 224 36.72 35.43 12.68
CA ALA A 224 37.67 34.68 11.86
C ALA A 224 38.70 33.70 12.48
N ALA A 225 38.71 32.55 11.81
CA ALA A 225 39.86 31.83 11.27
C ALA A 225 40.78 31.11 12.29
N ASP A 226 41.20 29.92 12.07
CA ASP A 226 42.09 29.37 11.06
C ASP A 226 42.72 28.04 11.54
N ALA A 227 43.23 27.32 10.57
CA ALA A 227 44.32 26.36 10.57
C ALA A 227 44.04 24.90 10.93
N LYS A 228 44.00 24.01 9.91
CA LYS A 228 45.16 23.39 9.23
C LYS A 228 46.13 22.62 10.14
N LYS A 229 46.23 21.33 9.88
CA LYS A 229 47.45 20.55 9.61
C LYS A 229 47.04 19.09 9.46
N ASP A 230 47.17 18.44 8.28
CA ASP A 230 48.36 17.77 7.74
C ASP A 230 49.12 16.87 8.73
N ASP A 231 49.17 15.59 8.39
CA ASP A 231 50.38 14.77 8.22
C ASP A 231 49.94 13.32 7.89
N LYS A 232 50.15 12.78 6.69
CA LYS A 232 51.32 12.19 6.08
C LYS A 232 51.87 10.96 6.81
N GLY A 233 51.91 9.87 6.13
CA GLY A 233 52.90 8.79 6.40
C GLY A 233 52.38 7.38 6.06
N ALA A 234 52.59 6.96 4.85
CA ALA A 234 53.62 6.02 4.37
C ALA A 234 53.30 4.52 4.60
N LYS A 235 53.00 3.82 3.51
CA LYS A 235 53.83 2.85 2.78
C LYS A 235 54.48 1.70 3.59
N LYS A 236 54.07 0.45 3.24
CA LYS A 236 54.90 -0.75 3.05
C LYS A 236 53.97 -1.87 2.59
N GLU A 237 53.98 -2.34 1.42
CA GLU A 237 54.86 -3.27 0.66
C GLU A 237 55.23 -4.58 1.39
N GLY A 238 54.98 -5.68 0.67
CA GLY A 238 55.56 -7.02 0.84
C GLY A 238 54.53 -8.06 1.21
N GLY A 239 54.16 -9.11 0.50
CA GLY A 239 54.86 -9.88 -0.47
C GLY A 239 54.65 -11.33 -0.19
N LYS A 240 54.24 -12.06 -1.19
CA LYS A 240 54.50 -13.48 -1.44
C LYS A 240 54.17 -14.55 -0.33
N LYS A 241 53.19 -15.37 -0.53
CA LYS A 241 53.38 -16.76 -0.98
C LYS A 241 52.05 -17.32 -1.43
#